data_92681e6f89ef5e2fb1325ad211a24bf4
#
_entry.id   92681e6f89ef5e2fb1325ad211a24bf4
#
_cell.length_a   1.000
_cell.length_b   1.000
_cell.length_c   1.000
_cell.angle_alpha   90.00
_cell.angle_beta   90.00
_cell.angle_gamma   90.00
#
_symmetry.space_group_name_H-M   'P 1'
#
loop_
_entity.id
_entity.type
_entity.pdbx_description
1 polymer ?
#
loop_
_entity_poly.entity_id
_entity_poly.type
_entity_poly.pdbx_seq_one_letter_code
_entity_poly.pdbx_strand_id
1 'polypeptide(L)'
;MNKQIIFVDSSVQDYQSLIDGIDGAQIFILNENLSAIDQITQALAGEKDIEAIHIVSHGSEGSLKLGADVLNGNDLENFNSQLKQWGNALTENGDILLYGCDVAAGETGKNFVKQLSEITGADISASNDLTGNQTLGGDWDLEIATGQIEASVPFNQEAMTDYEYTLANFDVTAATDDGTGTVAGTLSKAILDANAAAGDDTITLTTNVTVGGVMLTLVNSNINFIGNNNSVDGGSAFRPFFVNSGTVSFSNMSISGGRANGGNGASGGGGGAGMGGGLLIYNGVVNLNNVTFSNNQAIGGNGSNGGNGGGGGGPSNGIG
;
A
#
# COMPACT_ATOMS: atom_id res chain seq x y z
N MET A 1 -7.34 -25.28 27.48
CA MET A 1 -6.34 -24.42 26.83
C MET A 1 -7.08 -23.69 25.75
N ASN A 2 -6.99 -22.40 25.75
CA ASN A 2 -7.63 -21.56 24.74
C ASN A 2 -7.00 -21.89 23.39
N LYS A 3 -7.80 -22.37 22.44
CA LYS A 3 -7.32 -22.73 21.11
C LYS A 3 -7.32 -21.49 20.23
N GLN A 4 -6.14 -20.95 20.00
CA GLN A 4 -5.96 -19.77 19.13
C GLN A 4 -5.13 -20.15 17.91
N ILE A 5 -5.46 -19.58 16.77
CA ILE A 5 -4.71 -19.76 15.52
C ILE A 5 -4.30 -18.40 15.01
N ILE A 6 -3.02 -18.28 14.63
CA ILE A 6 -2.44 -17.05 14.10
C ILE A 6 -2.00 -17.31 12.67
N PHE A 7 -2.52 -16.52 11.75
CA PHE A 7 -2.08 -16.48 10.37
C PHE A 7 -1.25 -15.22 10.14
N VAL A 8 -0.04 -15.38 9.62
CA VAL A 8 0.87 -14.28 9.36
C VAL A 8 1.24 -14.28 7.89
N ASP A 9 0.98 -13.18 7.20
CA ASP A 9 1.41 -13.00 5.81
C ASP A 9 2.93 -12.88 5.74
N SER A 10 3.58 -13.67 4.87
CA SER A 10 5.04 -13.64 4.73
C SER A 10 5.58 -12.33 4.15
N SER A 11 4.72 -11.46 3.62
CA SER A 11 5.10 -10.11 3.17
C SER A 11 5.29 -9.12 4.32
N VAL A 12 4.79 -9.43 5.53
CA VAL A 12 5.00 -8.61 6.73
C VAL A 12 6.49 -8.61 7.08
N GLN A 13 7.07 -7.42 7.15
CA GLN A 13 8.49 -7.27 7.44
C GLN A 13 8.81 -7.77 8.85
N ASP A 14 9.88 -8.54 8.97
CA ASP A 14 10.37 -9.10 10.25
C ASP A 14 9.26 -9.76 11.11
N TYR A 15 8.29 -10.42 10.48
CA TYR A 15 7.22 -11.11 11.19
C TYR A 15 7.75 -12.15 12.19
N GLN A 16 8.96 -12.66 11.97
CA GLN A 16 9.61 -13.62 12.88
C GLN A 16 9.76 -13.03 14.29
N SER A 17 10.15 -11.76 14.40
CA SER A 17 10.28 -11.09 15.69
C SER A 17 8.94 -10.95 16.43
N LEU A 18 7.84 -10.77 15.68
CA LEU A 18 6.48 -10.68 16.25
C LEU A 18 5.99 -12.03 16.81
N ILE A 19 6.30 -13.12 16.11
CA ILE A 19 5.81 -14.45 16.50
C ILE A 19 6.75 -15.18 17.46
N ASP A 20 7.96 -14.68 17.66
CA ASP A 20 8.91 -15.26 18.59
C ASP A 20 8.40 -15.14 20.04
N GLY A 21 8.42 -16.25 20.76
CA GLY A 21 7.92 -16.30 22.12
C GLY A 21 6.38 -16.36 22.29
N ILE A 22 5.62 -16.59 21.20
CA ILE A 22 4.19 -16.89 21.33
C ILE A 22 4.02 -18.33 21.79
N ASP A 23 3.40 -18.49 22.97
CA ASP A 23 3.11 -19.79 23.55
C ASP A 23 1.61 -20.14 23.46
N GLY A 24 1.32 -21.38 23.11
CA GLY A 24 -0.04 -21.93 23.20
C GLY A 24 -0.98 -21.65 22.01
N ALA A 25 -0.50 -20.95 20.97
CA ALA A 25 -1.22 -20.76 19.73
C ALA A 25 -0.59 -21.56 18.57
N GLN A 26 -1.39 -21.93 17.60
CA GLN A 26 -0.90 -22.53 16.36
C GLN A 26 -0.64 -21.41 15.33
N ILE A 27 0.57 -21.38 14.76
CA ILE A 27 0.99 -20.33 13.84
C ILE A 27 1.14 -20.89 12.43
N PHE A 28 0.54 -20.21 11.45
CA PHE A 28 0.66 -20.49 10.02
C PHE A 28 1.25 -19.28 9.31
N ILE A 29 2.32 -19.50 8.57
CA ILE A 29 2.88 -18.46 7.68
C ILE A 29 2.25 -18.62 6.30
N LEU A 30 1.54 -17.60 5.86
CA LEU A 30 0.88 -17.55 4.56
C LEU A 30 1.90 -17.17 3.47
N ASN A 31 1.88 -17.91 2.38
CA ASN A 31 2.74 -17.60 1.24
C ASN A 31 2.15 -16.43 0.46
N GLU A 32 2.89 -15.35 0.35
CA GLU A 32 2.50 -14.10 -0.33
C GLU A 32 2.17 -14.26 -1.84
N ASN A 33 2.62 -15.35 -2.47
CA ASN A 33 2.40 -15.61 -3.89
C ASN A 33 1.21 -16.55 -4.18
N LEU A 34 0.49 -16.96 -3.16
CA LEU A 34 -0.67 -17.84 -3.26
C LEU A 34 -1.90 -17.19 -2.62
N SER A 35 -3.09 -17.61 -3.01
CA SER A 35 -4.33 -17.19 -2.34
C SER A 35 -4.26 -17.52 -0.84
N ALA A 36 -4.16 -16.48 -0.01
CA ALA A 36 -4.13 -16.69 1.44
C ALA A 36 -5.52 -17.06 1.97
N ILE A 37 -6.59 -16.64 1.31
CA ILE A 37 -7.96 -17.06 1.65
C ILE A 37 -8.09 -18.58 1.55
N ASP A 38 -7.53 -19.17 0.48
CA ASP A 38 -7.53 -20.63 0.32
C ASP A 38 -6.62 -21.32 1.34
N GLN A 39 -5.45 -20.73 1.63
CA GLN A 39 -4.53 -21.29 2.64
C GLN A 39 -5.17 -21.30 4.03
N ILE A 40 -5.80 -20.20 4.47
CA ILE A 40 -6.53 -20.11 5.74
C ILE A 40 -7.66 -21.13 5.77
N THR A 41 -8.47 -21.18 4.70
CA THR A 41 -9.60 -22.09 4.58
C THR A 41 -9.14 -23.55 4.68
N GLN A 42 -8.02 -23.90 4.06
CA GLN A 42 -7.44 -25.24 4.12
C GLN A 42 -6.91 -25.56 5.54
N ALA A 43 -6.24 -24.62 6.18
CA ALA A 43 -5.74 -24.79 7.55
C ALA A 43 -6.88 -24.98 8.56
N LEU A 44 -8.00 -24.29 8.36
CA LEU A 44 -9.19 -24.40 9.21
C LEU A 44 -10.08 -25.60 8.85
N ALA A 45 -9.76 -26.36 7.78
CA ALA A 45 -10.58 -27.48 7.35
C ALA A 45 -10.60 -28.60 8.41
N GLY A 46 -11.77 -28.85 8.99
CA GLY A 46 -11.96 -29.84 10.06
C GLY A 46 -11.62 -29.37 11.46
N GLU A 47 -11.08 -28.17 11.59
CA GLU A 47 -10.85 -27.52 12.89
C GLU A 47 -12.19 -27.12 13.53
N LYS A 48 -12.24 -27.15 14.85
CA LYS A 48 -13.42 -26.81 15.68
C LYS A 48 -12.96 -26.20 17.00
N ASP A 49 -13.90 -25.51 17.62
CA ASP A 49 -13.75 -24.96 18.96
C ASP A 49 -12.54 -24.02 19.08
N ILE A 50 -12.29 -23.23 18.01
CA ILE A 50 -11.27 -22.19 17.99
C ILE A 50 -11.84 -20.97 18.71
N GLU A 51 -11.12 -20.44 19.69
CA GLU A 51 -11.56 -19.26 20.45
C GLU A 51 -11.16 -17.96 19.76
N ALA A 52 -10.05 -17.95 19.01
CA ALA A 52 -9.66 -16.79 18.23
C ALA A 52 -8.87 -17.15 16.98
N ILE A 53 -9.13 -16.42 15.91
CA ILE A 53 -8.33 -16.37 14.69
C ILE A 53 -7.68 -14.98 14.62
N HIS A 54 -6.36 -14.95 14.64
CA HIS A 54 -5.58 -13.73 14.45
C HIS A 54 -5.01 -13.70 13.04
N ILE A 55 -5.19 -12.61 12.33
CA ILE A 55 -4.66 -12.41 10.98
C ILE A 55 -3.74 -11.19 11.02
N VAL A 56 -2.46 -11.42 10.76
CA VAL A 56 -1.40 -10.39 10.72
C VAL A 56 -0.99 -10.18 9.27
N SER A 57 -1.30 -9.03 8.75
CA SER A 57 -1.00 -8.68 7.37
C SER A 57 -0.97 -7.17 7.18
N HIS A 58 -0.66 -6.72 5.98
CA HIS A 58 -0.78 -5.32 5.63
C HIS A 58 -2.25 -4.93 5.42
N GLY A 59 -2.62 -3.72 5.89
CA GLY A 59 -3.96 -3.18 5.76
C GLY A 59 -4.01 -1.77 5.17
N SER A 60 -5.19 -1.40 4.71
CA SER A 60 -5.57 -0.03 4.34
C SER A 60 -7.09 0.13 4.50
N GLU A 61 -7.63 1.36 4.40
CA GLU A 61 -9.04 1.64 4.62
C GLU A 61 -9.98 0.67 3.89
N GLY A 62 -10.66 -0.18 4.64
CA GLY A 62 -11.63 -1.16 4.14
C GLY A 62 -11.03 -2.32 3.36
N SER A 63 -9.75 -2.61 3.53
CA SER A 63 -9.10 -3.73 2.88
C SER A 63 -7.97 -4.35 3.70
N LEU A 64 -7.74 -5.64 3.45
CA LEU A 64 -6.65 -6.42 4.03
C LEU A 64 -5.93 -7.16 2.91
N LYS A 65 -4.61 -7.02 2.81
CA LYS A 65 -3.79 -7.81 1.89
C LYS A 65 -3.58 -9.19 2.47
N LEU A 66 -3.89 -10.23 1.72
CA LEU A 66 -3.79 -11.62 2.17
C LEU A 66 -3.10 -12.48 1.10
N GLY A 67 -1.79 -12.62 1.21
CA GLY A 67 -1.00 -13.32 0.21
C GLY A 67 -1.10 -12.65 -1.16
N ALA A 68 -1.52 -13.43 -2.16
CA ALA A 68 -1.81 -12.90 -3.50
C ALA A 68 -3.19 -12.20 -3.61
N ASP A 69 -4.03 -12.29 -2.56
CA ASP A 69 -5.37 -11.69 -2.57
C ASP A 69 -5.37 -10.31 -1.90
N VAL A 70 -6.38 -9.51 -2.24
CA VAL A 70 -6.78 -8.33 -1.47
C VAL A 70 -8.23 -8.52 -1.08
N LEU A 71 -8.49 -8.68 0.21
CA LEU A 71 -9.85 -8.81 0.73
C LEU A 71 -10.41 -7.41 1.04
N ASN A 72 -11.46 -7.02 0.34
CA ASN A 72 -12.14 -5.73 0.53
C ASN A 72 -13.66 -5.89 0.44
N GLY A 73 -14.41 -4.85 0.81
CA GLY A 73 -15.87 -4.90 0.87
C GLY A 73 -16.57 -5.30 -0.45
N ASN A 74 -15.96 -5.05 -1.61
CA ASN A 74 -16.54 -5.41 -2.91
C ASN A 74 -16.33 -6.89 -3.25
N ASP A 75 -15.31 -7.52 -2.67
CA ASP A 75 -14.89 -8.88 -3.02
C ASP A 75 -15.38 -9.94 -2.01
N LEU A 76 -15.89 -9.54 -0.84
CA LEU A 76 -16.36 -10.46 0.22
C LEU A 76 -17.35 -11.51 -0.29
N GLU A 77 -18.26 -11.13 -1.19
CA GLU A 77 -19.23 -12.06 -1.78
C GLU A 77 -18.56 -13.18 -2.61
N ASN A 78 -17.41 -12.90 -3.22
CA ASN A 78 -16.65 -13.89 -4.00
C ASN A 78 -16.09 -14.99 -3.10
N PHE A 79 -15.84 -14.69 -1.83
CA PHE A 79 -15.25 -15.58 -0.83
C PHE A 79 -16.25 -16.04 0.24
N ASN A 80 -17.53 -15.82 0.03
CA ASN A 80 -18.60 -16.08 1.02
C ASN A 80 -18.54 -17.50 1.61
N SER A 81 -18.25 -18.52 0.78
CA SER A 81 -18.18 -19.90 1.24
C SER A 81 -16.97 -20.16 2.14
N GLN A 82 -15.82 -19.59 1.81
CA GLN A 82 -14.58 -19.72 2.59
C GLN A 82 -14.73 -18.96 3.92
N LEU A 83 -15.21 -17.72 3.88
CA LEU A 83 -15.41 -16.89 5.08
C LEU A 83 -16.41 -17.53 6.07
N LYS A 84 -17.50 -18.12 5.58
CA LYS A 84 -18.43 -18.91 6.41
C LYS A 84 -17.75 -20.13 7.04
N GLN A 85 -16.81 -20.75 6.32
CA GLN A 85 -16.06 -21.87 6.89
C GLN A 85 -15.15 -21.42 8.03
N TRP A 86 -14.56 -20.21 7.94
CA TRP A 86 -13.77 -19.65 9.04
C TRP A 86 -14.63 -19.49 10.30
N GLY A 87 -15.80 -18.86 10.19
CA GLY A 87 -16.73 -18.74 11.32
C GLY A 87 -17.19 -20.08 11.88
N ASN A 88 -17.44 -21.09 11.02
CA ASN A 88 -17.84 -22.42 11.45
C ASN A 88 -16.75 -23.20 12.23
N ALA A 89 -15.50 -22.76 12.16
CA ALA A 89 -14.39 -23.34 12.94
C ALA A 89 -14.28 -22.73 14.34
N LEU A 90 -14.89 -21.57 14.56
CA LEU A 90 -14.90 -20.86 15.84
C LEU A 90 -15.89 -21.46 16.84
N THR A 91 -15.71 -21.12 18.11
CA THR A 91 -16.72 -21.27 19.15
C THR A 91 -17.85 -20.26 18.96
N GLU A 92 -18.94 -20.38 19.73
CA GLU A 92 -20.06 -19.42 19.70
C GLU A 92 -19.61 -17.98 20.04
N ASN A 93 -18.57 -17.81 20.86
CA ASN A 93 -17.98 -16.53 21.25
C ASN A 93 -16.57 -16.39 20.68
N GLY A 94 -16.29 -16.98 19.54
CA GLY A 94 -14.96 -16.92 18.94
C GLY A 94 -14.78 -15.69 18.06
N ASP A 95 -13.59 -15.09 18.16
CA ASP A 95 -13.25 -13.81 17.55
C ASP A 95 -12.35 -13.95 16.33
N ILE A 96 -12.42 -12.95 15.44
CA ILE A 96 -11.42 -12.75 14.38
C ILE A 96 -10.78 -11.36 14.57
N LEU A 97 -9.46 -11.36 14.79
CA LEU A 97 -8.69 -10.14 15.03
C LEU A 97 -7.80 -9.84 13.83
N LEU A 98 -7.96 -8.64 13.25
CA LEU A 98 -7.28 -8.22 12.04
C LEU A 98 -6.21 -7.17 12.38
N TYR A 99 -4.96 -7.60 12.36
CA TYR A 99 -3.80 -6.73 12.57
C TYR A 99 -3.30 -6.24 11.20
N GLY A 100 -3.65 -5.03 10.88
CA GLY A 100 -3.28 -4.32 9.66
C GLY A 100 -3.69 -2.86 9.78
N CYS A 101 -2.87 -1.95 9.29
CA CYS A 101 -3.14 -0.51 9.42
C CYS A 101 -4.45 -0.12 8.72
N ASP A 102 -5.22 0.76 9.36
CA ASP A 102 -6.39 1.43 8.78
C ASP A 102 -7.52 0.50 8.29
N VAL A 103 -7.49 -0.80 8.59
CA VAL A 103 -8.50 -1.76 8.09
C VAL A 103 -9.93 -1.32 8.40
N ALA A 104 -10.15 -0.80 9.59
CA ALA A 104 -11.45 -0.29 10.04
C ALA A 104 -11.58 1.25 9.96
N ALA A 105 -10.64 1.94 9.29
CA ALA A 105 -10.66 3.39 9.17
C ALA A 105 -11.86 3.89 8.36
N GLY A 106 -12.34 5.07 8.70
CA GLY A 106 -13.44 5.74 8.01
C GLY A 106 -14.75 4.94 8.01
N GLU A 107 -15.67 5.31 7.13
CA GLU A 107 -16.91 4.57 6.94
C GLU A 107 -16.71 3.32 6.06
N THR A 108 -15.75 3.36 5.15
CA THR A 108 -15.40 2.22 4.28
C THR A 108 -14.87 1.06 5.12
N GLY A 109 -13.91 1.33 6.02
CA GLY A 109 -13.34 0.31 6.90
C GLY A 109 -14.36 -0.29 7.86
N LYS A 110 -15.16 0.55 8.52
CA LYS A 110 -16.24 0.08 9.41
C LYS A 110 -17.25 -0.81 8.68
N ASN A 111 -17.63 -0.43 7.45
CA ASN A 111 -18.54 -1.23 6.64
C ASN A 111 -17.92 -2.57 6.22
N PHE A 112 -16.64 -2.59 5.89
CA PHE A 112 -15.90 -3.82 5.56
C PHE A 112 -15.90 -4.79 6.75
N VAL A 113 -15.48 -4.33 7.93
CA VAL A 113 -15.42 -5.14 9.15
C VAL A 113 -16.81 -5.67 9.53
N LYS A 114 -17.85 -4.84 9.42
CA LYS A 114 -19.24 -5.24 9.66
C LYS A 114 -19.71 -6.34 8.69
N GLN A 115 -19.48 -6.18 7.39
CA GLN A 115 -19.86 -7.19 6.39
C GLN A 115 -19.12 -8.52 6.62
N LEU A 116 -17.83 -8.46 6.97
CA LEU A 116 -17.06 -9.64 7.28
C LEU A 116 -17.62 -10.38 8.50
N SER A 117 -18.01 -9.65 9.57
CA SER A 117 -18.70 -10.21 10.73
C SER A 117 -20.06 -10.85 10.35
N GLU A 118 -20.86 -10.18 9.52
CA GLU A 118 -22.14 -10.73 9.04
C GLU A 118 -21.98 -12.03 8.25
N ILE A 119 -20.89 -12.16 7.47
CA ILE A 119 -20.62 -13.36 6.66
C ILE A 119 -20.07 -14.50 7.53
N THR A 120 -19.12 -14.22 8.41
CA THR A 120 -18.47 -15.22 9.27
C THR A 120 -19.35 -15.63 10.44
N GLY A 121 -20.19 -14.71 10.94
CA GLY A 121 -20.96 -14.84 12.18
C GLY A 121 -20.09 -14.67 13.44
N ALA A 122 -18.85 -14.22 13.29
CA ALA A 122 -17.92 -13.97 14.39
C ALA A 122 -17.90 -12.49 14.79
N ASP A 123 -17.50 -12.19 16.01
CA ASP A 123 -17.10 -10.86 16.40
C ASP A 123 -15.72 -10.55 15.82
N ILE A 124 -15.57 -9.35 15.24
CA ILE A 124 -14.35 -8.94 14.54
C ILE A 124 -13.81 -7.68 15.18
N SER A 125 -12.50 -7.65 15.43
CA SER A 125 -11.79 -6.44 15.83
C SER A 125 -10.72 -6.07 14.81
N ALA A 126 -10.58 -4.77 14.52
CA ALA A 126 -9.60 -4.24 13.58
C ALA A 126 -9.18 -2.82 13.95
N SER A 127 -7.95 -2.45 13.56
CA SER A 127 -7.42 -1.10 13.79
C SER A 127 -8.02 -0.08 12.84
N ASN A 128 -8.21 1.15 13.32
CA ASN A 128 -8.64 2.31 12.54
C ASN A 128 -7.51 3.32 12.25
N ASP A 129 -6.27 2.97 12.60
CA ASP A 129 -5.06 3.75 12.39
C ASP A 129 -3.83 2.84 12.12
N LEU A 130 -2.61 3.31 12.39
CA LEU A 130 -1.39 2.57 12.13
C LEU A 130 -1.16 1.47 13.17
N THR A 131 -1.13 0.21 12.73
CA THR A 131 -0.75 -0.93 13.56
C THR A 131 0.76 -1.17 13.49
N GLY A 132 1.43 -1.28 14.63
CA GLY A 132 2.86 -1.60 14.71
C GLY A 132 3.64 -0.67 15.63
N ASN A 133 4.84 -0.27 15.21
CA ASN A 133 5.80 0.47 16.01
C ASN A 133 5.28 1.83 16.50
N GLN A 134 5.33 2.04 17.81
CA GLN A 134 4.89 3.29 18.43
C GLN A 134 5.75 4.51 18.03
N THR A 135 7.04 4.34 17.75
CA THR A 135 7.90 5.43 17.29
C THR A 135 7.59 5.90 15.87
N LEU A 136 6.91 5.06 15.11
CA LEU A 136 6.39 5.35 13.76
C LEU A 136 4.92 5.82 13.80
N GLY A 137 4.36 6.02 15.01
CA GLY A 137 2.98 6.46 15.20
C GLY A 137 1.94 5.34 15.23
N GLY A 138 2.37 4.08 15.25
CA GLY A 138 1.50 2.92 15.36
C GLY A 138 1.28 2.46 16.80
N ASP A 139 0.33 1.58 16.98
CA ASP A 139 0.14 0.79 18.19
C ASP A 139 -0.38 -0.61 17.85
N TRP A 140 -0.84 -1.36 18.83
CA TRP A 140 -1.37 -2.71 18.64
C TRP A 140 -2.82 -2.83 19.12
N ASP A 141 -3.47 -1.68 19.30
CA ASP A 141 -4.88 -1.62 19.66
C ASP A 141 -5.76 -1.88 18.41
N LEU A 142 -6.89 -2.52 18.62
CA LEU A 142 -7.89 -2.78 17.59
C LEU A 142 -9.18 -2.08 18.02
N GLU A 143 -9.30 -0.79 17.67
CA GLU A 143 -10.29 0.13 18.25
C GLU A 143 -11.73 -0.15 17.80
N ILE A 144 -11.90 -0.77 16.63
CA ILE A 144 -13.21 -1.03 16.07
C ILE A 144 -13.56 -2.50 16.22
N ALA A 145 -14.60 -2.78 16.97
CA ALA A 145 -15.13 -4.12 17.17
C ALA A 145 -16.60 -4.19 16.76
N THR A 146 -17.04 -5.34 16.22
CA THR A 146 -18.43 -5.59 15.83
C THR A 146 -19.27 -6.15 16.98
N GLY A 147 -18.62 -6.68 18.01
CA GLY A 147 -19.22 -7.23 19.22
C GLY A 147 -18.27 -7.23 20.39
N GLN A 148 -18.43 -8.14 21.32
CA GLN A 148 -17.54 -8.28 22.47
C GLN A 148 -16.36 -9.17 22.08
N ILE A 149 -15.16 -8.70 22.32
CA ILE A 149 -13.93 -9.45 22.02
C ILE A 149 -13.42 -10.08 23.31
N GLU A 150 -13.40 -11.40 23.34
CA GLU A 150 -12.90 -12.19 24.46
C GLU A 150 -11.41 -12.53 24.30
N ALA A 151 -10.92 -12.52 23.07
CA ALA A 151 -9.53 -12.83 22.74
C ALA A 151 -8.57 -11.73 23.20
N SER A 152 -7.43 -12.15 23.70
CA SER A 152 -6.32 -11.23 24.01
C SER A 152 -5.34 -11.15 22.84
N VAL A 153 -4.58 -10.04 22.76
CA VAL A 153 -3.47 -9.88 21.81
C VAL A 153 -2.47 -11.03 22.01
N PRO A 154 -2.10 -11.76 20.94
CA PRO A 154 -1.27 -12.96 21.07
C PRO A 154 0.22 -12.65 21.22
N PHE A 155 0.64 -11.44 20.87
CA PHE A 155 2.05 -11.04 20.90
C PHE A 155 2.48 -10.67 22.32
N ASN A 156 3.73 -11.00 22.66
CA ASN A 156 4.28 -10.53 23.92
C ASN A 156 4.65 -9.02 23.84
N GLN A 157 4.66 -8.35 25.01
CA GLN A 157 4.90 -6.92 25.08
C GLN A 157 6.30 -6.50 24.57
N GLU A 158 7.30 -7.37 24.74
CA GLU A 158 8.66 -7.11 24.29
C GLU A 158 8.71 -7.15 22.74
N ALA A 159 8.14 -8.17 22.11
CA ALA A 159 8.06 -8.26 20.66
C ALA A 159 7.32 -7.06 20.03
N MET A 160 6.19 -6.65 20.63
CA MET A 160 5.45 -5.46 20.16
C MET A 160 6.25 -4.17 20.31
N THR A 161 7.07 -4.04 21.37
CA THR A 161 7.90 -2.86 21.61
C THR A 161 9.12 -2.81 20.69
N ASP A 162 9.72 -3.96 20.42
CA ASP A 162 10.95 -4.10 19.62
C ASP A 162 10.67 -4.18 18.12
N TYR A 163 9.42 -4.38 17.71
CA TYR A 163 9.05 -4.37 16.31
C TYR A 163 9.31 -3.00 15.68
N GLU A 164 10.07 -2.96 14.57
CA GLU A 164 10.60 -1.72 13.98
C GLU A 164 9.73 -1.17 12.84
N TYR A 165 8.62 -1.84 12.46
CA TYR A 165 7.83 -1.53 11.27
C TYR A 165 6.36 -1.24 11.61
N THR A 166 5.58 -0.78 10.61
CA THR A 166 4.11 -0.75 10.66
C THR A 166 3.53 -1.73 9.63
N LEU A 167 2.26 -2.08 9.77
CA LEU A 167 1.53 -2.96 8.86
C LEU A 167 0.79 -2.19 7.76
N ALA A 168 1.29 -1.01 7.38
CA ALA A 168 0.69 -0.18 6.34
C ALA A 168 0.85 -0.83 4.94
N ASN A 169 -0.19 -0.75 4.13
CA ASN A 169 -0.20 -1.23 2.74
C ASN A 169 -0.50 -0.08 1.78
N PHE A 170 0.39 0.15 0.83
CA PHE A 170 0.24 1.17 -0.19
C PHE A 170 0.08 0.55 -1.58
N ASP A 171 -0.83 -0.43 -1.71
CA ASP A 171 -1.10 -1.07 -2.99
C ASP A 171 -1.80 -0.13 -3.97
N VAL A 172 -1.29 -0.09 -5.20
CA VAL A 172 -1.91 0.63 -6.31
C VAL A 172 -2.83 -0.33 -7.06
N THR A 173 -4.13 -0.18 -6.85
CA THR A 173 -5.19 -1.02 -7.41
C THR A 173 -5.96 -0.34 -8.54
N ALA A 174 -5.87 0.98 -8.66
CA ALA A 174 -6.56 1.76 -9.68
C ALA A 174 -5.74 1.83 -10.98
N ALA A 175 -6.36 1.48 -12.10
CA ALA A 175 -5.73 1.53 -13.42
C ALA A 175 -5.54 2.96 -13.97
N THR A 176 -6.14 3.96 -13.35
CA THR A 176 -6.01 5.37 -13.73
C THR A 176 -5.70 6.24 -12.51
N ASP A 177 -4.91 7.29 -12.71
CA ASP A 177 -4.52 8.21 -11.67
C ASP A 177 -4.63 9.66 -12.17
N ASP A 178 -5.40 10.50 -11.50
CA ASP A 178 -5.53 11.92 -11.81
C ASP A 178 -4.39 12.79 -11.27
N GLY A 179 -3.46 12.19 -10.53
CA GLY A 179 -2.29 12.83 -9.94
C GLY A 179 -2.55 13.61 -8.65
N THR A 180 -3.80 13.70 -8.17
CA THR A 180 -4.17 14.58 -7.05
C THR A 180 -3.81 14.01 -5.67
N GLY A 181 -3.67 12.69 -5.54
CA GLY A 181 -3.46 12.01 -4.26
C GLY A 181 -4.70 11.91 -3.38
N THR A 182 -5.90 12.14 -3.95
CA THR A 182 -7.16 12.14 -3.17
C THR A 182 -8.01 10.89 -3.35
N VAL A 183 -7.71 10.08 -4.38
CA VAL A 183 -8.49 8.89 -4.72
C VAL A 183 -7.79 7.64 -4.22
N ALA A 184 -8.48 6.84 -3.41
CA ALA A 184 -7.95 5.59 -2.87
C ALA A 184 -7.53 4.61 -3.99
N GLY A 185 -6.44 3.86 -3.74
CA GLY A 185 -5.88 2.89 -4.68
C GLY A 185 -5.11 3.49 -5.86
N THR A 186 -5.02 4.82 -6.01
CA THR A 186 -4.20 5.46 -7.05
C THR A 186 -2.73 5.54 -6.65
N LEU A 187 -1.83 5.61 -7.62
CA LEU A 187 -0.39 5.78 -7.39
C LEU A 187 -0.08 7.06 -6.62
N SER A 188 -0.74 8.17 -6.97
CA SER A 188 -0.55 9.46 -6.29
C SER A 188 -0.99 9.40 -4.82
N LYS A 189 -2.08 8.68 -4.51
CA LYS A 189 -2.52 8.48 -3.13
C LYS A 189 -1.54 7.60 -2.36
N ALA A 190 -1.10 6.49 -2.94
CA ALA A 190 -0.11 5.61 -2.33
C ALA A 190 1.21 6.35 -2.00
N ILE A 191 1.70 7.22 -2.92
CA ILE A 191 2.87 8.06 -2.67
C ILE A 191 2.61 9.07 -1.54
N LEU A 192 1.41 9.67 -1.49
CA LEU A 192 1.05 10.63 -0.44
C LEU A 192 1.06 9.97 0.93
N ASP A 193 0.47 8.79 1.03
CA ASP A 193 0.36 8.03 2.28
C ASP A 193 1.74 7.52 2.75
N ALA A 194 2.51 6.93 1.84
CA ALA A 194 3.87 6.50 2.14
C ALA A 194 4.79 7.67 2.56
N ASN A 195 4.62 8.86 1.98
CA ASN A 195 5.35 10.05 2.45
C ASN A 195 4.94 10.51 3.85
N ALA A 196 3.72 10.21 4.28
CA ALA A 196 3.20 10.56 5.61
C ALA A 196 3.55 9.50 6.66
N ALA A 197 3.72 8.26 6.24
CA ALA A 197 4.20 7.17 7.08
C ALA A 197 5.66 7.38 7.46
N ALA A 198 6.07 6.80 8.57
CA ALA A 198 7.46 6.87 9.02
C ALA A 198 8.18 5.56 8.68
N GLY A 199 9.46 5.66 8.29
CA GLY A 199 10.30 4.52 7.96
C GLY A 199 10.50 4.32 6.46
N ASP A 200 10.80 3.09 6.09
CA ASP A 200 10.97 2.67 4.69
C ASP A 200 9.67 1.98 4.24
N ASP A 201 9.01 2.54 3.24
CA ASP A 201 7.70 2.08 2.80
C ASP A 201 7.77 1.27 1.50
N THR A 202 6.75 0.44 1.27
CA THR A 202 6.62 -0.31 0.03
C THR A 202 5.31 0.01 -0.67
N ILE A 203 5.39 0.43 -1.93
CA ILE A 203 4.24 0.63 -2.83
C ILE A 203 4.24 -0.48 -3.87
N THR A 204 3.17 -1.26 -3.92
CA THR A 204 3.03 -2.38 -4.86
C THR A 204 2.02 -2.07 -5.95
N LEU A 205 2.41 -2.23 -7.21
CA LEU A 205 1.46 -2.14 -8.33
C LEU A 205 0.77 -3.49 -8.54
N THR A 206 -0.54 -3.53 -8.38
CA THR A 206 -1.36 -4.72 -8.70
C THR A 206 -1.97 -4.65 -10.10
N THR A 207 -1.88 -3.50 -10.75
CA THR A 207 -2.40 -3.25 -12.11
C THR A 207 -1.49 -2.29 -12.88
N ASN A 208 -1.69 -2.23 -14.21
CA ASN A 208 -1.10 -1.17 -15.03
C ASN A 208 -1.79 0.16 -14.71
N VAL A 209 -1.00 1.23 -14.60
CA VAL A 209 -1.49 2.57 -14.27
C VAL A 209 -1.31 3.52 -15.45
N THR A 210 -2.36 4.27 -15.80
CA THR A 210 -2.26 5.42 -16.71
C THR A 210 -2.43 6.72 -15.93
N VAL A 211 -1.43 7.58 -15.99
CA VAL A 211 -1.46 8.91 -15.37
C VAL A 211 -2.24 9.84 -16.28
N GLY A 212 -3.39 10.32 -15.80
CA GLY A 212 -4.32 11.19 -16.53
C GLY A 212 -4.27 12.65 -16.07
N GLY A 213 -3.37 13.01 -15.15
CA GLY A 213 -3.20 14.35 -14.60
C GLY A 213 -1.77 14.66 -14.20
N VAL A 214 -1.52 15.88 -13.77
CA VAL A 214 -0.22 16.27 -13.22
C VAL A 214 -0.04 15.58 -11.86
N MET A 215 1.02 14.80 -11.72
CA MET A 215 1.37 14.19 -10.44
C MET A 215 1.77 15.29 -9.44
N LEU A 216 0.85 15.63 -8.55
CA LEU A 216 1.05 16.64 -7.48
C LEU A 216 1.82 16.05 -6.30
N THR A 217 1.78 14.73 -6.11
CA THR A 217 2.50 14.03 -5.08
C THR A 217 3.92 13.71 -5.52
N LEU A 218 4.89 14.27 -4.83
CA LEU A 218 6.32 14.01 -5.05
C LEU A 218 6.78 12.92 -4.10
N VAL A 219 7.75 12.11 -4.52
CA VAL A 219 8.37 11.12 -3.62
C VAL A 219 9.34 11.84 -2.69
N ASN A 220 9.05 11.90 -1.40
CA ASN A 220 9.78 12.66 -0.39
C ASN A 220 10.39 11.79 0.74
N SER A 221 10.10 10.49 0.74
CA SER A 221 10.56 9.52 1.74
C SER A 221 11.31 8.36 1.08
N ASN A 222 11.73 7.39 1.89
CA ASN A 222 12.29 6.15 1.38
C ASN A 222 11.15 5.24 0.93
N ILE A 223 11.07 4.95 -0.37
CA ILE A 223 10.00 4.12 -0.93
C ILE A 223 10.55 3.06 -1.86
N ASN A 224 10.10 1.83 -1.66
CA ASN A 224 10.35 0.71 -2.55
C ASN A 224 9.12 0.47 -3.45
N PHE A 225 9.22 0.78 -4.74
CA PHE A 225 8.18 0.49 -5.73
C PHE A 225 8.37 -0.91 -6.33
N ILE A 226 7.40 -1.80 -6.09
CA ILE A 226 7.33 -3.14 -6.65
C ILE A 226 6.29 -3.16 -7.78
N GLY A 227 6.76 -3.31 -9.00
CA GLY A 227 5.89 -3.22 -10.18
C GLY A 227 5.13 -4.49 -10.52
N ASN A 228 5.55 -5.67 -10.06
CA ASN A 228 4.95 -6.97 -10.42
C ASN A 228 4.74 -7.15 -11.94
N ASN A 229 5.69 -6.65 -12.74
CA ASN A 229 5.64 -6.56 -14.20
C ASN A 229 4.54 -5.63 -14.76
N ASN A 230 3.91 -4.83 -13.94
CA ASN A 230 2.98 -3.78 -14.39
C ASN A 230 3.73 -2.55 -14.90
N SER A 231 2.98 -1.66 -15.55
CA SER A 231 3.48 -0.42 -16.14
C SER A 231 2.85 0.82 -15.51
N VAL A 232 3.62 1.91 -15.49
CA VAL A 232 3.10 3.26 -15.26
C VAL A 232 3.31 4.07 -16.53
N ASP A 233 2.21 4.49 -17.16
CA ASP A 233 2.19 5.23 -18.42
C ASP A 233 1.77 6.68 -18.18
N GLY A 234 2.62 7.63 -18.58
CA GLY A 234 2.33 9.07 -18.51
C GLY A 234 1.35 9.59 -19.56
N GLY A 235 0.70 8.70 -20.34
CA GLY A 235 -0.29 9.06 -21.36
C GLY A 235 0.23 10.00 -22.45
N SER A 236 1.54 10.06 -22.67
CA SER A 236 2.24 11.02 -23.55
C SER A 236 2.01 12.50 -23.18
N ALA A 237 1.57 12.76 -21.96
CA ALA A 237 1.21 14.09 -21.49
C ALA A 237 1.83 14.46 -20.12
N PHE A 238 1.98 13.49 -19.21
CA PHE A 238 2.36 13.75 -17.83
C PHE A 238 3.64 12.98 -17.47
N ARG A 239 4.36 13.48 -16.45
CA ARG A 239 5.50 12.78 -15.83
C ARG A 239 4.98 11.87 -14.72
N PRO A 240 5.20 10.53 -14.77
CA PRO A 240 4.77 9.64 -13.71
C PRO A 240 5.47 9.85 -12.37
N PHE A 241 6.80 10.06 -12.37
CA PHE A 241 7.55 10.09 -11.12
C PHE A 241 8.44 11.32 -10.99
N PHE A 242 8.39 11.93 -9.80
CA PHE A 242 9.34 12.95 -9.37
C PHE A 242 9.87 12.59 -7.98
N VAL A 243 11.12 12.18 -7.91
CA VAL A 243 11.84 11.95 -6.65
C VAL A 243 12.46 13.27 -6.19
N ASN A 244 11.91 13.80 -5.11
CA ASN A 244 12.36 15.05 -4.53
C ASN A 244 13.39 14.82 -3.41
N SER A 245 13.28 13.69 -2.67
CA SER A 245 14.23 13.27 -1.63
C SER A 245 14.08 11.78 -1.34
N GLY A 246 14.93 11.22 -0.48
CA GLY A 246 14.89 9.84 -0.01
C GLY A 246 15.76 8.88 -0.81
N THR A 247 15.78 7.63 -0.36
CA THR A 247 16.32 6.48 -1.08
C THR A 247 15.15 5.70 -1.68
N VAL A 248 15.05 5.72 -3.01
CA VAL A 248 13.90 5.16 -3.72
C VAL A 248 14.36 4.01 -4.60
N SER A 249 13.69 2.87 -4.53
CA SER A 249 13.93 1.76 -5.43
C SER A 249 12.72 1.48 -6.32
N PHE A 250 12.98 1.10 -7.55
CA PHE A 250 11.97 0.64 -8.49
C PHE A 250 12.36 -0.76 -8.96
N SER A 251 11.42 -1.69 -8.93
CA SER A 251 11.68 -3.07 -9.33
C SER A 251 10.55 -3.65 -10.19
N ASN A 252 10.93 -4.48 -11.18
CA ASN A 252 10.02 -5.28 -12.00
C ASN A 252 8.87 -4.47 -12.62
N MET A 253 9.16 -3.34 -13.28
CA MET A 253 8.12 -2.47 -13.87
C MET A 253 8.56 -1.79 -15.15
N SER A 254 7.58 -1.23 -15.86
CA SER A 254 7.81 -0.36 -17.01
C SER A 254 7.34 1.06 -16.71
N ILE A 255 8.12 2.06 -17.10
CA ILE A 255 7.78 3.49 -17.04
C ILE A 255 7.75 4.02 -18.46
N SER A 256 6.55 4.36 -18.96
CA SER A 256 6.36 4.68 -20.37
C SER A 256 5.57 5.97 -20.60
N GLY A 257 5.62 6.50 -21.81
CA GLY A 257 4.77 7.60 -22.25
C GLY A 257 4.87 8.88 -21.41
N GLY A 258 5.88 8.98 -20.57
CA GLY A 258 6.07 10.15 -19.71
C GLY A 258 6.51 11.37 -20.50
N ARG A 259 6.00 12.57 -20.14
CA ARG A 259 6.32 13.82 -20.83
C ARG A 259 6.60 14.96 -19.86
N ALA A 260 7.65 15.72 -20.15
CA ALA A 260 8.01 16.94 -19.47
C ALA A 260 8.33 18.03 -20.49
N ASN A 261 7.53 19.10 -20.51
CA ASN A 261 7.73 20.24 -21.39
C ASN A 261 8.34 21.42 -20.62
N GLY A 262 9.35 22.02 -21.18
CA GLY A 262 9.85 23.33 -20.74
C GLY A 262 8.88 24.46 -21.13
N GLY A 263 8.77 25.48 -20.30
CA GLY A 263 7.97 26.66 -20.60
C GLY A 263 8.52 27.43 -21.82
N ASN A 264 7.64 28.00 -22.66
CA ASN A 264 8.02 28.84 -23.74
C ASN A 264 8.55 30.20 -23.22
N GLY A 265 9.55 30.74 -23.89
CA GLY A 265 10.04 32.06 -23.59
C GLY A 265 9.01 33.15 -24.00
N ALA A 266 9.00 34.26 -23.26
CA ALA A 266 8.21 35.43 -23.55
C ALA A 266 9.13 36.63 -23.80
N SER A 267 8.71 37.58 -24.64
CA SER A 267 9.36 38.89 -24.87
C SER A 267 10.86 38.82 -25.19
N GLY A 268 11.28 37.91 -26.08
CA GLY A 268 12.68 37.70 -26.43
C GLY A 268 13.45 36.75 -25.53
N GLY A 269 12.78 36.12 -24.55
CA GLY A 269 13.38 35.14 -23.68
C GLY A 269 13.58 33.77 -24.33
N GLY A 270 14.59 33.03 -23.88
CA GLY A 270 14.77 31.62 -24.25
C GLY A 270 13.70 30.73 -23.61
N GLY A 271 13.39 29.60 -24.24
CA GLY A 271 12.53 28.56 -23.66
C GLY A 271 13.19 27.86 -22.47
N GLY A 272 12.38 27.35 -21.57
CA GLY A 272 12.79 26.53 -20.43
C GLY A 272 13.23 25.12 -20.84
N ALA A 273 14.02 24.47 -20.02
CA ALA A 273 14.38 23.07 -20.25
C ALA A 273 13.24 22.13 -19.85
N GLY A 274 12.93 21.14 -20.69
CA GLY A 274 12.19 19.95 -20.26
C GLY A 274 13.16 18.97 -19.63
N MET A 275 12.79 18.36 -18.49
CA MET A 275 13.65 17.44 -17.74
C MET A 275 12.86 16.25 -17.24
N GLY A 276 13.41 15.02 -17.36
CA GLY A 276 12.87 13.80 -16.78
C GLY A 276 11.45 13.47 -17.22
N GLY A 277 11.25 13.01 -18.46
CA GLY A 277 9.92 12.72 -18.99
C GLY A 277 9.20 11.64 -18.20
N GLY A 278 9.82 10.50 -17.93
CA GLY A 278 9.25 9.41 -17.14
C GLY A 278 9.58 9.51 -15.66
N LEU A 279 10.82 9.88 -15.34
CA LEU A 279 11.33 10.03 -13.99
C LEU A 279 12.20 11.28 -13.93
N LEU A 280 11.96 12.10 -12.93
CA LEU A 280 12.85 13.21 -12.56
C LEU A 280 13.38 12.96 -11.15
N ILE A 281 14.69 13.06 -10.97
CA ILE A 281 15.34 13.00 -9.66
C ILE A 281 15.90 14.39 -9.38
N TYR A 282 15.36 15.08 -8.38
CA TYR A 282 15.85 16.38 -7.94
C TYR A 282 16.92 16.22 -6.86
N ASN A 283 16.62 15.40 -5.86
CA ASN A 283 17.51 15.03 -4.77
C ASN A 283 17.19 13.60 -4.32
N GLY A 284 18.14 12.89 -3.74
CA GLY A 284 17.97 11.52 -3.27
C GLY A 284 18.78 10.50 -4.09
N VAL A 285 18.57 9.24 -3.73
CA VAL A 285 19.20 8.08 -4.40
C VAL A 285 18.11 7.25 -5.05
N VAL A 286 18.30 6.86 -6.32
CA VAL A 286 17.36 5.99 -7.02
C VAL A 286 18.06 4.71 -7.47
N ASN A 287 17.52 3.57 -7.07
CA ASN A 287 17.95 2.23 -7.45
C ASN A 287 16.95 1.63 -8.44
N LEU A 288 17.42 1.06 -9.53
CA LEU A 288 16.60 0.44 -10.57
C LEU A 288 16.97 -1.03 -10.72
N ASN A 289 15.99 -1.93 -10.59
CA ASN A 289 16.17 -3.35 -10.77
C ASN A 289 15.07 -3.89 -11.73
N ASN A 290 15.48 -4.36 -12.90
CA ASN A 290 14.53 -4.84 -13.92
C ASN A 290 13.46 -3.80 -14.29
N VAL A 291 13.88 -2.55 -14.56
CA VAL A 291 13.00 -1.44 -14.95
C VAL A 291 13.22 -1.06 -16.40
N THR A 292 12.13 -0.98 -17.16
CA THR A 292 12.17 -0.56 -18.57
C THR A 292 11.60 0.86 -18.73
N PHE A 293 12.36 1.73 -19.38
CA PHE A 293 11.89 3.06 -19.79
C PHE A 293 11.62 3.07 -21.29
N SER A 294 10.41 3.47 -21.71
CA SER A 294 10.05 3.54 -23.13
C SER A 294 9.19 4.77 -23.45
N ASN A 295 9.42 5.36 -24.62
CA ASN A 295 8.63 6.48 -25.13
C ASN A 295 8.52 7.72 -24.20
N ASN A 296 9.46 7.87 -23.27
CA ASN A 296 9.50 9.04 -22.38
C ASN A 296 10.19 10.22 -23.07
N GLN A 297 9.63 11.43 -22.94
CA GLN A 297 10.09 12.63 -23.65
C GLN A 297 10.34 13.78 -22.67
N ALA A 298 11.48 14.43 -22.82
CA ALA A 298 11.80 15.72 -22.20
C ALA A 298 12.01 16.75 -23.32
N ILE A 299 11.12 17.74 -23.42
CA ILE A 299 11.07 18.67 -24.55
C ILE A 299 11.31 20.07 -24.01
N GLY A 300 12.31 20.77 -24.57
CA GLY A 300 12.56 22.17 -24.25
C GLY A 300 11.45 23.07 -24.81
N GLY A 301 11.14 24.15 -24.11
CA GLY A 301 10.24 25.20 -24.59
C GLY A 301 10.86 26.00 -25.75
N ASN A 302 10.00 26.60 -26.54
CA ASN A 302 10.40 27.47 -27.63
C ASN A 302 10.86 28.85 -27.11
N GLY A 303 11.93 29.41 -27.68
CA GLY A 303 12.26 30.80 -27.47
C GLY A 303 11.24 31.71 -28.18
N SER A 304 11.01 32.91 -27.65
CA SER A 304 10.17 33.91 -28.33
C SER A 304 11.01 34.83 -29.24
N ASN A 305 10.47 35.21 -30.39
CA ASN A 305 11.02 36.22 -31.27
C ASN A 305 10.81 37.63 -30.69
N GLY A 306 11.88 38.32 -30.37
CA GLY A 306 11.79 39.73 -29.93
C GLY A 306 13.10 40.22 -29.34
N GLY A 307 13.66 41.22 -29.96
CA GLY A 307 14.92 41.94 -29.76
C GLY A 307 15.72 41.69 -28.48
N ASN A 308 17.03 41.61 -28.64
CA ASN A 308 18.09 41.48 -27.64
C ASN A 308 17.95 40.25 -26.69
N GLY A 309 18.72 39.22 -27.01
CA GLY A 309 18.73 37.93 -26.37
C GLY A 309 18.55 37.91 -24.86
N GLY A 310 17.39 37.45 -24.41
CA GLY A 310 17.14 37.07 -23.05
C GLY A 310 17.84 35.72 -22.73
N GLY A 311 18.39 35.60 -21.54
CA GLY A 311 19.03 34.35 -21.09
C GLY A 311 18.05 33.17 -21.15
N GLY A 312 18.58 31.99 -21.43
CA GLY A 312 17.78 30.76 -21.44
C GLY A 312 17.04 30.54 -20.12
N GLY A 313 15.77 30.17 -20.23
CA GLY A 313 14.97 29.81 -19.05
C GLY A 313 15.61 28.63 -18.30
N GLY A 314 15.67 28.74 -17.00
CA GLY A 314 16.11 27.61 -16.15
C GLY A 314 15.12 26.42 -16.23
N PRO A 315 15.47 25.31 -15.64
CA PRO A 315 14.57 24.15 -15.57
C PRO A 315 13.26 24.55 -14.88
N SER A 316 12.14 24.39 -15.57
CA SER A 316 10.84 24.53 -14.92
C SER A 316 10.57 23.26 -14.10
N ASN A 317 10.06 23.42 -12.90
CA ASN A 317 9.71 22.28 -12.04
C ASN A 317 8.55 21.44 -12.60
N GLY A 318 8.07 21.72 -13.80
CA GLY A 318 7.05 20.93 -14.48
C GLY A 318 5.70 20.84 -13.74
N ILE A 319 5.49 21.72 -12.77
CA ILE A 319 4.19 21.95 -12.15
C ILE A 319 3.60 23.12 -12.94
N GLY A 320 2.86 22.80 -13.96
CA GLY A 320 2.20 23.75 -14.81
C GLY A 320 1.11 23.12 -15.59
#